data_c123288b5ecff7f62ba64b4ee4478cc4
#
_entry.id   c123288b5ecff7f62ba64b4ee4478cc4
#
_cell.length_a   1.000
_cell.length_b   1.000
_cell.length_c   1.000
_cell.angle_alpha   90.00
_cell.angle_beta   90.00
_cell.angle_gamma   90.00
#
_symmetry.space_group_name_H-M   'P 1'
#
loop_
_entity.id
_entity.type
_entity.pdbx_description
1 polymer ?
#
loop_
_entity_poly.entity_id
_entity_poly.type
_entity_poly.pdbx_seq_one_letter_code
_entity_poly.pdbx_strand_id
1 'polypeptide(L)'
;MTDLTPFFTDLQAGSIAKRRAAAAALGKSGSPDAIPALSAAATDPHPSVRCEVVQALGRLGDSSAVPSLTLALDDAEPTVRVAALAALGRIRDPQSATAVIRLLADREIEVRIGAATVLGRLGDRRAVEPLKQLMNDPFSDVREAAGAALLRMGN
;
A
#
# COMPACT_ATOMS: atom_id res chain seq x y z
N MET A 1 4.42 -28.80 -1.96
CA MET A 1 4.57 -27.59 -1.13
C MET A 1 5.94 -27.02 -1.36
N THR A 2 6.05 -25.77 -1.79
CA THR A 2 7.36 -25.10 -1.96
C THR A 2 7.92 -24.82 -0.57
N ASP A 3 9.17 -25.23 -0.33
CA ASP A 3 9.87 -24.89 0.92
C ASP A 3 10.18 -23.38 0.91
N LEU A 4 9.60 -22.66 1.84
CA LEU A 4 9.78 -21.20 2.00
C LEU A 4 10.93 -20.83 2.92
N THR A 5 11.54 -21.82 3.62
CA THR A 5 12.62 -21.60 4.60
C THR A 5 13.80 -20.80 4.07
N PRO A 6 14.31 -21.04 2.83
CA PRO A 6 15.43 -20.25 2.30
C PRO A 6 15.07 -18.76 2.14
N PHE A 7 13.81 -18.46 1.76
CA PHE A 7 13.37 -17.08 1.59
C PHE A 7 13.23 -16.32 2.90
N PHE A 8 12.83 -16.98 3.99
CA PHE A 8 12.84 -16.37 5.32
C PHE A 8 14.26 -15.99 5.77
N THR A 9 15.23 -16.87 5.52
CA THR A 9 16.63 -16.59 5.83
C THR A 9 17.17 -15.44 4.98
N ASP A 10 16.96 -15.47 3.67
CA ASP A 10 17.42 -14.42 2.76
C ASP A 10 16.76 -13.07 3.04
N LEU A 11 15.50 -13.05 3.49
CA LEU A 11 14.78 -11.83 3.85
C LEU A 11 15.44 -11.12 5.04
N GLN A 12 15.98 -11.87 6.00
CA GLN A 12 16.58 -11.33 7.24
C GLN A 12 18.06 -10.95 7.08
N ALA A 13 18.85 -11.79 6.40
CA ALA A 13 20.31 -11.71 6.40
C ALA A 13 20.93 -11.56 5.01
N GLY A 14 20.13 -11.52 3.96
CA GLY A 14 20.60 -11.42 2.59
C GLY A 14 21.11 -10.02 2.20
N SER A 15 21.83 -9.95 1.08
CA SER A 15 22.09 -8.67 0.43
C SER A 15 20.76 -7.99 0.03
N ILE A 16 20.80 -6.69 -0.31
CA ILE A 16 19.60 -5.97 -0.79
C ILE A 16 18.87 -6.74 -1.91
N ALA A 17 19.63 -7.26 -2.88
CA ALA A 17 19.07 -8.05 -3.98
C ALA A 17 18.39 -9.34 -3.49
N LYS A 18 19.01 -10.06 -2.54
CA LYS A 18 18.45 -11.28 -1.96
C LYS A 18 17.21 -10.99 -1.13
N ARG A 19 17.24 -9.95 -0.28
CA ARG A 19 16.07 -9.55 0.51
C ARG A 19 14.88 -9.19 -0.38
N ARG A 20 15.11 -8.43 -1.47
CA ARG A 20 14.08 -8.13 -2.46
C ARG A 20 13.52 -9.38 -3.14
N ALA A 21 14.41 -10.27 -3.62
CA ALA A 21 14.01 -11.51 -4.28
C ALA A 21 13.21 -12.42 -3.33
N ALA A 22 13.63 -12.50 -2.07
CA ALA A 22 12.94 -13.26 -1.04
C ALA A 22 11.53 -12.68 -0.76
N ALA A 23 11.41 -11.36 -0.62
CA ALA A 23 10.10 -10.70 -0.46
C ALA A 23 9.18 -10.99 -1.65
N ALA A 24 9.70 -10.90 -2.89
CA ALA A 24 8.94 -11.20 -4.09
C ALA A 24 8.46 -12.66 -4.13
N ALA A 25 9.33 -13.61 -3.78
CA ALA A 25 9.02 -15.05 -3.75
C ALA A 25 7.95 -15.35 -2.68
N LEU A 26 8.10 -14.81 -1.47
CA LEU A 26 7.13 -14.95 -0.39
C LEU A 26 5.75 -14.38 -0.78
N GLY A 27 5.72 -13.21 -1.44
CA GLY A 27 4.47 -12.63 -1.93
C GLY A 27 3.78 -13.44 -3.03
N LYS A 28 4.56 -14.20 -3.82
CA LYS A 28 4.03 -15.10 -4.87
C LYS A 28 3.61 -16.46 -4.34
N SER A 29 4.05 -16.84 -3.16
CA SER A 29 3.75 -18.16 -2.59
C SER A 29 2.25 -18.36 -2.30
N GLY A 30 1.51 -17.29 -2.09
CA GLY A 30 0.11 -17.33 -1.66
C GLY A 30 -0.07 -17.82 -0.22
N SER A 31 1.03 -18.08 0.51
CA SER A 31 0.97 -18.57 1.89
C SER A 31 0.81 -17.42 2.88
N PRO A 32 -0.22 -17.42 3.71
CA PRO A 32 -0.37 -16.44 4.79
C PRO A 32 0.74 -16.54 5.84
N ASP A 33 1.43 -17.67 5.94
CA ASP A 33 2.57 -17.86 6.87
C ASP A 33 3.74 -16.90 6.58
N ALA A 34 3.78 -16.32 5.36
CA ALA A 34 4.78 -15.32 5.00
C ALA A 34 4.51 -13.92 5.60
N ILE A 35 3.28 -13.63 6.02
CA ILE A 35 2.87 -12.29 6.47
C ILE A 35 3.67 -11.78 7.67
N PRO A 36 3.89 -12.55 8.74
CA PRO A 36 4.65 -12.07 9.90
C PRO A 36 6.08 -11.66 9.53
N ALA A 37 6.76 -12.47 8.71
CA ALA A 37 8.13 -12.19 8.28
C ALA A 37 8.20 -10.97 7.35
N LEU A 38 7.27 -10.86 6.39
CA LEU A 38 7.15 -9.69 5.52
C LEU A 38 6.82 -8.44 6.32
N SER A 39 5.90 -8.51 7.28
CA SER A 39 5.54 -7.39 8.14
C SER A 39 6.74 -6.87 8.95
N ALA A 40 7.57 -7.76 9.47
CA ALA A 40 8.82 -7.38 10.14
C ALA A 40 9.81 -6.70 9.18
N ALA A 41 9.88 -7.15 7.92
CA ALA A 41 10.76 -6.57 6.89
C ALA A 41 10.22 -5.26 6.27
N ALA A 42 9.00 -4.84 6.61
CA ALA A 42 8.45 -3.57 6.14
C ALA A 42 9.21 -2.33 6.66
N THR A 43 10.07 -2.50 7.65
CA THR A 43 10.97 -1.46 8.18
C THR A 43 12.42 -1.61 7.73
N ASP A 44 12.68 -2.37 6.67
CA ASP A 44 14.03 -2.55 6.13
C ASP A 44 14.72 -1.21 5.87
N PRO A 45 16.01 -1.05 6.18
CA PRO A 45 16.72 0.20 5.97
C PRO A 45 16.75 0.64 4.49
N HIS A 46 16.66 -0.29 3.54
CA HIS A 46 16.70 0.03 2.13
C HIS A 46 15.30 0.18 1.52
N PRO A 47 14.97 1.35 0.92
CA PRO A 47 13.61 1.63 0.43
C PRO A 47 13.13 0.65 -0.65
N SER A 48 14.02 0.14 -1.50
CA SER A 48 13.61 -0.83 -2.53
C SER A 48 13.20 -2.19 -1.94
N VAL A 49 13.73 -2.55 -0.75
CA VAL A 49 13.28 -3.74 -0.01
C VAL A 49 11.91 -3.48 0.59
N ARG A 50 11.73 -2.35 1.28
CA ARG A 50 10.41 -1.96 1.83
C ARG A 50 9.33 -1.94 0.75
N CYS A 51 9.63 -1.36 -0.42
CA CYS A 51 8.71 -1.33 -1.55
C CYS A 51 8.29 -2.74 -2.00
N GLU A 52 9.25 -3.66 -2.17
CA GLU A 52 8.96 -5.05 -2.57
C GLU A 52 8.17 -5.80 -1.50
N VAL A 53 8.53 -5.60 -0.21
CA VAL A 53 7.81 -6.18 0.93
C VAL A 53 6.34 -5.73 0.95
N VAL A 54 6.09 -4.43 0.80
CA VAL A 54 4.74 -3.85 0.76
C VAL A 54 3.94 -4.41 -0.41
N GLN A 55 4.57 -4.54 -1.59
CA GLN A 55 3.94 -5.18 -2.75
C GLN A 55 3.64 -6.67 -2.49
N ALA A 56 4.54 -7.38 -1.83
CA ALA A 56 4.36 -8.78 -1.46
C ALA A 56 3.16 -8.97 -0.53
N LEU A 57 3.04 -8.14 0.51
CA LEU A 57 1.88 -8.14 1.41
C LEU A 57 0.57 -7.86 0.65
N GLY A 58 0.60 -6.92 -0.28
CA GLY A 58 -0.56 -6.63 -1.14
C GLY A 58 -0.92 -7.78 -2.09
N ARG A 59 0.05 -8.58 -2.55
CA ARG A 59 -0.21 -9.79 -3.37
C ARG A 59 -0.86 -10.90 -2.57
N LEU A 60 -0.45 -11.09 -1.31
CA LEU A 60 -1.07 -12.06 -0.40
C LEU A 60 -2.54 -11.71 -0.10
N GLY A 61 -2.87 -10.43 -0.07
CA GLY A 61 -4.27 -9.96 -0.01
C GLY A 61 -4.98 -10.21 1.32
N ASP A 62 -4.25 -10.53 2.37
CA ASP A 62 -4.80 -10.85 3.69
C ASP A 62 -4.90 -9.60 4.56
N SER A 63 -6.03 -9.45 5.27
CA SER A 63 -6.29 -8.29 6.13
C SER A 63 -5.34 -8.17 7.33
N SER A 64 -4.71 -9.27 7.74
CA SER A 64 -3.68 -9.23 8.80
C SER A 64 -2.43 -8.40 8.43
N ALA A 65 -2.23 -8.11 7.14
CA ALA A 65 -1.18 -7.21 6.67
C ALA A 65 -1.54 -5.71 6.80
N VAL A 66 -2.81 -5.37 7.01
CA VAL A 66 -3.28 -3.97 7.03
C VAL A 66 -2.54 -3.08 8.02
N PRO A 67 -2.23 -3.51 9.26
CA PRO A 67 -1.46 -2.68 10.18
C PRO A 67 -0.08 -2.28 9.63
N SER A 68 0.68 -3.23 9.05
CA SER A 68 1.99 -2.97 8.48
C SER A 68 1.91 -2.08 7.23
N LEU A 69 0.90 -2.29 6.39
CA LEU A 69 0.67 -1.46 5.21
C LEU A 69 0.25 -0.03 5.60
N THR A 70 -0.52 0.13 6.66
CA THR A 70 -0.91 1.44 7.19
C THR A 70 0.31 2.22 7.70
N LEU A 71 1.25 1.55 8.37
CA LEU A 71 2.51 2.18 8.76
C LEU A 71 3.35 2.62 7.54
N ALA A 72 3.35 1.83 6.46
CA ALA A 72 4.06 2.15 5.23
C ALA A 72 3.47 3.37 4.48
N LEU A 73 2.27 3.83 4.82
CA LEU A 73 1.72 5.09 4.31
C LEU A 73 2.47 6.32 4.81
N ASP A 74 3.22 6.21 5.91
CA ASP A 74 4.03 7.28 6.47
C ASP A 74 5.52 7.15 6.08
N ASP A 75 5.86 6.30 5.11
CA ASP A 75 7.23 6.10 4.63
C ASP A 75 7.82 7.40 4.04
N ALA A 76 9.10 7.64 4.29
CA ALA A 76 9.82 8.79 3.74
C ALA A 76 9.82 8.79 2.20
N GLU A 77 9.88 7.58 1.59
CA GLU A 77 9.93 7.43 0.14
C GLU A 77 8.53 7.37 -0.47
N PRO A 78 8.20 8.29 -1.41
CA PRO A 78 6.88 8.32 -2.04
C PRO A 78 6.54 7.00 -2.77
N THR A 79 7.53 6.33 -3.34
CA THR A 79 7.34 5.05 -4.02
C THR A 79 6.83 3.96 -3.08
N VAL A 80 7.24 3.96 -1.81
CA VAL A 80 6.76 3.03 -0.79
C VAL A 80 5.33 3.39 -0.40
N ARG A 81 5.02 4.70 -0.21
CA ARG A 81 3.64 5.16 0.07
C ARG A 81 2.67 4.78 -1.03
N VAL A 82 3.06 4.96 -2.32
CA VAL A 82 2.24 4.54 -3.47
C VAL A 82 2.03 3.03 -3.49
N ALA A 83 3.08 2.24 -3.21
CA ALA A 83 2.97 0.79 -3.12
C ALA A 83 2.02 0.35 -2.00
N ALA A 84 2.08 1.02 -0.84
CA ALA A 84 1.18 0.76 0.29
C ALA A 84 -0.29 1.06 -0.05
N LEU A 85 -0.56 2.19 -0.71
CA LEU A 85 -1.89 2.51 -1.22
C LEU A 85 -2.40 1.44 -2.19
N ALA A 86 -1.57 1.01 -3.14
CA ALA A 86 -1.95 -0.05 -4.08
C ALA A 86 -2.26 -1.38 -3.37
N ALA A 87 -1.47 -1.75 -2.36
CA ALA A 87 -1.68 -2.94 -1.54
C ALA A 87 -3.01 -2.86 -0.77
N LEU A 88 -3.26 -1.76 -0.06
CA LEU A 88 -4.51 -1.53 0.67
C LEU A 88 -5.73 -1.51 -0.26
N GLY A 89 -5.60 -0.94 -1.46
CA GLY A 89 -6.63 -0.95 -2.48
C GLY A 89 -6.96 -2.34 -3.05
N ARG A 90 -6.06 -3.31 -2.91
CA ARG A 90 -6.30 -4.73 -3.24
C ARG A 90 -7.02 -5.45 -2.11
N ILE A 91 -6.56 -5.25 -0.87
CA ILE A 91 -7.14 -5.89 0.33
C ILE A 91 -8.54 -5.37 0.60
N ARG A 92 -8.80 -4.07 0.35
CA ARG A 92 -10.08 -3.40 0.56
C ARG A 92 -10.63 -3.50 1.98
N ASP A 93 -9.75 -3.49 2.97
CA ASP A 93 -10.16 -3.48 4.37
C ASP A 93 -10.60 -2.06 4.78
N PRO A 94 -11.85 -1.87 5.27
CA PRO A 94 -12.35 -0.55 5.67
C PRO A 94 -11.56 0.12 6.78
N GLN A 95 -10.82 -0.63 7.60
CA GLN A 95 -10.00 -0.08 8.67
C GLN A 95 -8.89 0.83 8.15
N SER A 96 -8.46 0.65 6.90
CA SER A 96 -7.44 1.50 6.28
C SER A 96 -7.93 2.90 5.90
N ALA A 97 -9.25 3.13 5.82
CA ALA A 97 -9.82 4.35 5.25
C ALA A 97 -9.32 5.64 5.92
N THR A 98 -9.29 5.69 7.24
CA THR A 98 -8.82 6.88 7.98
C THR A 98 -7.38 7.23 7.67
N ALA A 99 -6.51 6.24 7.58
CA ALA A 99 -5.11 6.44 7.24
C ALA A 99 -4.94 6.90 5.79
N VAL A 100 -5.72 6.33 4.87
CA VAL A 100 -5.67 6.71 3.44
C VAL A 100 -6.21 8.13 3.22
N ILE A 101 -7.24 8.57 3.94
CA ILE A 101 -7.79 9.93 3.84
C ILE A 101 -6.69 10.98 4.09
N ARG A 102 -5.79 10.76 5.03
CA ARG A 102 -4.69 11.70 5.31
C ARG A 102 -3.79 11.91 4.08
N LEU A 103 -3.63 10.90 3.23
CA LEU A 103 -2.78 10.95 2.03
C LEU A 103 -3.40 11.77 0.88
N LEU A 104 -4.65 12.21 0.99
CA LEU A 104 -5.23 13.17 0.04
C LEU A 104 -4.53 14.54 0.10
N ALA A 105 -3.81 14.83 1.19
CA ALA A 105 -3.01 16.05 1.37
C ALA A 105 -1.50 15.79 1.22
N ASP A 106 -1.08 14.64 0.67
CA ASP A 106 0.34 14.35 0.46
C ASP A 106 0.97 15.36 -0.51
N ARG A 107 2.25 15.66 -0.29
CA ARG A 107 3.02 16.56 -1.15
C ARG A 107 3.20 16.01 -2.58
N GLU A 108 3.23 14.69 -2.73
CA GLU A 108 3.45 14.04 -4.02
C GLU A 108 2.13 13.79 -4.74
N ILE A 109 2.09 14.15 -6.02
CA ILE A 109 0.89 14.04 -6.87
C ILE A 109 0.42 12.58 -6.96
N GLU A 110 1.34 11.66 -7.20
CA GLU A 110 1.08 10.23 -7.35
C GLU A 110 0.46 9.61 -6.09
N VAL A 111 0.88 10.11 -4.92
CA VAL A 111 0.31 9.66 -3.64
C VAL A 111 -1.12 10.16 -3.48
N ARG A 112 -1.41 11.44 -3.81
CA ARG A 112 -2.78 11.97 -3.77
C ARG A 112 -3.71 11.24 -4.73
N ILE A 113 -3.26 10.94 -5.96
CA ILE A 113 -3.99 10.14 -6.95
C ILE A 113 -4.28 8.74 -6.41
N GLY A 114 -3.26 8.08 -5.87
CA GLY A 114 -3.38 6.75 -5.27
C GLY A 114 -4.38 6.72 -4.12
N ALA A 115 -4.31 7.70 -3.23
CA ALA A 115 -5.23 7.82 -2.10
C ALA A 115 -6.69 7.99 -2.56
N ALA A 116 -6.95 8.90 -3.50
CA ALA A 116 -8.28 9.09 -4.07
C ALA A 116 -8.82 7.81 -4.72
N THR A 117 -7.98 7.12 -5.49
CA THR A 117 -8.34 5.86 -6.15
C THR A 117 -8.73 4.78 -5.14
N VAL A 118 -7.95 4.63 -4.07
CA VAL A 118 -8.21 3.63 -3.02
C VAL A 118 -9.51 3.97 -2.29
N LEU A 119 -9.72 5.21 -1.92
CA LEU A 119 -10.94 5.65 -1.22
C LEU A 119 -12.20 5.42 -2.06
N GLY A 120 -12.13 5.66 -3.37
CA GLY A 120 -13.22 5.31 -4.28
C GLY A 120 -13.53 3.81 -4.34
N ARG A 121 -12.54 2.96 -4.11
CA ARG A 121 -12.72 1.49 -4.02
C ARG A 121 -13.25 1.03 -2.67
N LEU A 122 -12.84 1.70 -1.59
CA LEU A 122 -13.31 1.41 -0.24
C LEU A 122 -14.76 1.84 -0.02
N GLY A 123 -15.20 2.92 -0.68
CA GLY A 123 -16.55 3.45 -0.57
C GLY A 123 -16.86 4.07 0.80
N ASP A 124 -15.88 4.42 1.58
CA ASP A 124 -16.06 4.98 2.92
C ASP A 124 -16.57 6.43 2.84
N ARG A 125 -17.77 6.67 3.35
CA ARG A 125 -18.43 7.99 3.28
C ARG A 125 -17.66 9.12 3.95
N ARG A 126 -16.77 8.82 4.89
CA ARG A 126 -15.88 9.82 5.51
C ARG A 126 -14.93 10.48 4.52
N ALA A 127 -14.67 9.82 3.38
CA ALA A 127 -13.82 10.36 2.32
C ALA A 127 -14.54 11.35 1.40
N VAL A 128 -15.86 11.43 1.42
CA VAL A 128 -16.63 12.25 0.45
C VAL A 128 -16.23 13.72 0.50
N GLU A 129 -16.26 14.36 1.67
CA GLU A 129 -15.90 15.78 1.79
C GLU A 129 -14.40 16.03 1.50
N PRO A 130 -13.44 15.24 2.02
CA PRO A 130 -12.04 15.34 1.58
C PRO A 130 -11.83 15.19 0.07
N LEU A 131 -12.55 14.27 -0.58
CA LEU A 131 -12.48 14.10 -2.05
C LEU A 131 -13.06 15.29 -2.80
N LYS A 132 -14.16 15.90 -2.32
CA LYS A 132 -14.68 17.14 -2.89
C LYS A 132 -13.69 18.29 -2.79
N GLN A 133 -12.99 18.41 -1.66
CA GLN A 133 -11.93 19.41 -1.52
C GLN A 133 -10.80 19.16 -2.52
N LEU A 134 -10.44 17.89 -2.77
CA LEU A 134 -9.41 17.50 -3.73
C LEU A 134 -9.79 17.85 -5.19
N MET A 135 -11.07 18.10 -5.52
CA MET A 135 -11.50 18.61 -6.82
C MET A 135 -10.94 20.02 -7.12
N ASN A 136 -10.39 20.71 -6.12
CA ASN A 136 -9.72 22.01 -6.28
C ASN A 136 -8.18 21.89 -6.34
N ASP A 137 -7.64 20.67 -6.46
CA ASP A 137 -6.19 20.46 -6.58
C ASP A 137 -5.64 21.19 -7.81
N PRO A 138 -4.44 21.79 -7.73
CA PRO A 138 -3.82 22.47 -8.88
C PRO A 138 -3.58 21.53 -10.06
N PHE A 139 -3.38 20.24 -9.83
CA PHE A 139 -3.08 19.27 -10.87
C PHE A 139 -4.35 18.57 -11.39
N SER A 140 -4.53 18.58 -12.72
CA SER A 140 -5.71 18.00 -13.39
C SER A 140 -5.91 16.52 -13.06
N ASP A 141 -4.82 15.75 -13.06
CA ASP A 141 -4.86 14.30 -12.84
C ASP A 141 -5.37 13.96 -11.43
N VAL A 142 -5.03 14.80 -10.44
CA VAL A 142 -5.53 14.67 -9.07
C VAL A 142 -7.03 14.99 -9.01
N ARG A 143 -7.48 16.07 -9.68
CA ARG A 143 -8.92 16.42 -9.76
C ARG A 143 -9.70 15.30 -10.43
N GLU A 144 -9.17 14.72 -11.51
CA GLU A 144 -9.81 13.62 -12.24
C GLU A 144 -9.92 12.37 -11.34
N ALA A 145 -8.86 12.01 -10.62
CA ALA A 145 -8.89 10.90 -9.67
C ALA A 145 -9.94 11.11 -8.57
N ALA A 146 -10.05 12.32 -8.04
CA ALA A 146 -11.04 12.68 -7.03
C ALA A 146 -12.48 12.56 -7.58
N GLY A 147 -12.72 13.09 -8.79
CA GLY A 147 -14.02 12.99 -9.46
C GLY A 147 -14.42 11.54 -9.73
N ALA A 148 -13.48 10.73 -10.24
CA ALA A 148 -13.72 9.31 -10.48
C ALA A 148 -14.04 8.55 -9.18
N ALA A 149 -13.36 8.88 -8.08
CA ALA A 149 -13.65 8.29 -6.77
C ALA A 149 -15.06 8.65 -6.29
N LEU A 150 -15.45 9.92 -6.36
CA LEU A 150 -16.79 10.39 -5.98
C LEU A 150 -17.88 9.71 -6.80
N LEU A 151 -17.72 9.63 -8.13
CA LEU A 151 -18.67 8.92 -9.00
C LEU A 151 -18.84 7.46 -8.60
N ARG A 152 -17.73 6.77 -8.28
CA ARG A 152 -17.77 5.37 -7.82
C ARG A 152 -18.52 5.21 -6.52
N MET A 153 -18.48 6.22 -5.65
CA MET A 153 -19.19 6.25 -4.37
C MET A 153 -20.65 6.70 -4.49
N GLY A 154 -21.11 7.07 -5.68
CA GLY A 154 -22.48 7.53 -5.92
C GLY A 154 -22.73 8.98 -5.46
N ASN A 155 -21.72 9.83 -5.55
CA ASN A 155 -21.77 11.27 -5.20
C ASN A 155 -21.39 12.17 -6.37
#